data_a734451854e7eea8794d0783b4f73e64
#
_entry.id   a734451854e7eea8794d0783b4f73e64
#
_cell.length_a   1.000
_cell.length_b   1.000
_cell.length_c   1.000
_cell.angle_alpha   90.00
_cell.angle_beta   90.00
_cell.angle_gamma   90.00
#
_symmetry.space_group_name_H-M   'P 1'
#
loop_
_entity.id
_entity.type
_entity.pdbx_description
1 polymer ?
#
loop_
_entity_poly.entity_id
_entity_poly.type
_entity_poly.pdbx_seq_one_letter_code
_entity_poly.pdbx_strand_id
1 'polypeptide(L)'
;MGEFKGFMKYDKQYLGELSLVDRLKHHKAYQQRFTKEDASIQGARCMDCGTPFCQTGQQYGRETIGCPIGNYIPEWNDLVYHQDFKTAYERLSETNNFPDFTGRVCPAPCESACVMKINRESIAIKGIERTIIDEAFENGWVAPKVPSRRRDEKVAIVGSGPAGLTAAEELNLLGYQVTIYERARESGGLLMYGIPNMKLDKDVVRRRIKLMEEAGTTFINGVEVGVDIDKATLESEYDAIILCTGAQKGRDLPLEGRMGDGIHFAMDYLTEQTQLLNGEIDDITITAKDKNVIIIGAGDTGADCVATALRENCKSIVQFNKYTKLPEAITFTENASWPLAMPVFKMDYAHQEYEAKFGKEPRAYGVQTMRYDVDDKGHIRGLYTQILEQGENGMVMKEGPERFWPADLVLLSIGFEGTEPTVPNAFNIKTDRNRIVADDTNYQTNNEKVFAAGDARRGQSLVVWAIKEGRGVAKAVDQYLASKVCV
;
A
#
# COMPACT_ATOMS: atom_id res chain seq x y z
N MET A 1 8.85 23.01 18.53
CA MET A 1 8.12 23.93 17.61
C MET A 1 9.06 24.35 16.49
N GLY A 2 8.68 24.16 15.23
CA GLY A 2 9.47 24.65 14.11
C GLY A 2 9.83 26.15 14.20
N GLU A 3 10.31 26.75 13.14
CA GLU A 3 10.65 28.18 13.16
C GLU A 3 9.40 29.05 13.37
N PHE A 4 9.48 30.04 14.26
CA PHE A 4 8.38 31.00 14.45
C PHE A 4 8.05 31.67 13.10
N LYS A 5 6.81 31.49 12.62
CA LYS A 5 6.36 31.88 11.27
C LYS A 5 7.09 31.18 10.10
N GLY A 6 7.78 30.05 10.31
CA GLY A 6 8.42 29.28 9.24
C GLY A 6 7.48 28.91 8.10
N PHE A 7 6.21 28.61 8.42
CA PHE A 7 5.15 28.36 7.43
C PHE A 7 4.80 29.58 6.55
N MET A 8 5.17 30.78 6.95
CA MET A 8 5.03 32.01 6.14
C MET A 8 6.29 32.34 5.35
N LYS A 9 7.45 31.87 5.83
CA LYS A 9 8.76 32.16 5.29
C LYS A 9 9.16 31.18 4.18
N TYR A 10 8.78 29.92 4.32
CA TYR A 10 9.19 28.85 3.42
C TYR A 10 8.00 28.23 2.71
N ASP A 11 8.17 27.90 1.43
CA ASP A 11 7.20 27.16 0.65
C ASP A 11 7.40 25.65 0.82
N LYS A 12 6.37 24.84 0.49
CA LYS A 12 6.49 23.40 0.43
C LYS A 12 7.46 23.00 -0.67
N GLN A 13 8.39 22.16 -0.31
CA GLN A 13 9.24 21.46 -1.27
C GLN A 13 8.73 20.02 -1.45
N TYR A 14 8.88 19.51 -2.65
CA TYR A 14 8.61 18.12 -2.97
C TYR A 14 9.92 17.37 -3.07
N LEU A 15 9.86 16.04 -2.86
CA LEU A 15 11.01 15.18 -3.04
C LEU A 15 11.57 15.36 -4.46
N GLY A 16 12.88 15.42 -4.59
CA GLY A 16 13.53 15.41 -5.88
C GLY A 16 13.15 14.18 -6.68
N GLU A 17 13.04 14.33 -7.98
CA GLU A 17 12.70 13.24 -8.89
C GLU A 17 13.68 13.20 -10.05
N LEU A 18 14.02 11.99 -10.50
CA LEU A 18 14.79 11.81 -11.71
C LEU A 18 14.05 12.41 -12.92
N SER A 19 14.78 12.83 -13.95
CA SER A 19 14.16 13.32 -15.18
C SER A 19 13.21 12.27 -15.77
N LEU A 20 12.14 12.71 -16.42
CA LEU A 20 11.15 11.80 -17.03
C LEU A 20 11.80 10.84 -18.04
N VAL A 21 12.83 11.30 -18.76
CA VAL A 21 13.58 10.48 -19.73
C VAL A 21 14.42 9.43 -19.01
N ASP A 22 15.05 9.77 -17.88
CA ASP A 22 15.90 8.83 -17.16
C ASP A 22 15.08 7.77 -16.42
N ARG A 23 13.91 8.12 -15.86
CA ARG A 23 13.00 7.17 -15.21
C ARG A 23 12.62 6.01 -16.11
N LEU A 24 12.39 6.26 -17.39
CA LEU A 24 11.95 5.25 -18.37
C LEU A 24 13.05 4.27 -18.78
N LYS A 25 14.31 4.53 -18.46
CA LYS A 25 15.45 3.68 -18.82
C LYS A 25 15.68 2.51 -17.87
N HIS A 26 15.01 2.52 -16.70
CA HIS A 26 15.26 1.53 -15.66
C HIS A 26 14.07 1.37 -14.70
N HIS A 27 14.14 0.33 -13.85
CA HIS A 27 13.15 0.06 -12.80
C HIS A 27 13.58 0.54 -11.40
N LYS A 28 14.64 1.35 -11.27
CA LYS A 28 15.12 1.90 -9.99
C LYS A 28 14.18 3.00 -9.48
N ALA A 29 14.20 3.25 -8.17
CA ALA A 29 13.42 4.31 -7.54
C ALA A 29 13.63 5.66 -8.24
N TYR A 30 12.54 6.35 -8.57
CA TYR A 30 12.59 7.63 -9.27
C TYR A 30 12.64 8.82 -8.32
N GLN A 31 12.16 8.68 -7.08
CA GLN A 31 12.19 9.75 -6.08
C GLN A 31 13.50 9.72 -5.29
N GLN A 32 14.04 10.91 -5.06
CA GLN A 32 15.17 11.17 -4.18
C GLN A 32 14.67 11.69 -2.84
N ARG A 33 15.38 11.38 -1.75
CA ARG A 33 15.08 11.98 -0.44
C ARG A 33 15.47 13.46 -0.41
N PHE A 34 14.99 14.20 0.59
CA PHE A 34 15.53 15.53 0.90
C PHE A 34 16.99 15.44 1.32
N THR A 35 17.72 16.54 1.10
CA THR A 35 18.94 16.81 1.87
C THR A 35 18.57 17.09 3.33
N LYS A 36 19.54 17.07 4.24
CA LYS A 36 19.28 17.43 5.66
C LYS A 36 18.78 18.87 5.79
N GLU A 37 19.34 19.76 4.99
CA GLU A 37 18.99 21.16 4.94
C GLU A 37 17.55 21.35 4.44
N ASP A 38 17.17 20.69 3.34
CA ASP A 38 15.80 20.76 2.82
C ASP A 38 14.80 20.19 3.81
N ALA A 39 15.11 19.03 4.43
CA ALA A 39 14.26 18.44 5.46
C ALA A 39 14.10 19.37 6.67
N SER A 40 15.18 20.03 7.11
CA SER A 40 15.14 21.04 8.19
C SER A 40 14.23 22.21 7.82
N ILE A 41 14.35 22.74 6.59
CA ILE A 41 13.47 23.82 6.09
C ILE A 41 12.00 23.35 6.08
N GLN A 42 11.72 22.11 5.66
CA GLN A 42 10.35 21.58 5.69
C GLN A 42 9.85 21.36 7.12
N GLY A 43 10.71 20.91 8.05
CA GLY A 43 10.40 20.81 9.49
C GLY A 43 10.09 22.18 10.11
N ALA A 44 10.85 23.23 9.71
CA ALA A 44 10.64 24.60 10.17
C ALA A 44 9.23 25.14 9.89
N ARG A 45 8.53 24.61 8.89
CA ARG A 45 7.16 24.99 8.54
C ARG A 45 6.10 24.48 9.51
N CYS A 46 6.43 23.51 10.38
CA CYS A 46 5.48 22.94 11.32
C CYS A 46 5.10 23.94 12.41
N MET A 47 3.78 24.17 12.57
CA MET A 47 3.24 25.12 13.55
C MET A 47 3.13 24.53 14.96
N ASP A 48 3.37 23.21 15.15
CA ASP A 48 3.15 22.51 16.40
C ASP A 48 1.75 22.79 16.97
N CYS A 49 0.73 22.38 16.22
CA CYS A 49 -0.66 22.71 16.54
C CYS A 49 -1.07 22.09 17.87
N GLY A 50 -1.77 22.83 18.74
CA GLY A 50 -2.33 22.32 19.99
C GLY A 50 -3.29 21.14 19.80
N THR A 51 -3.93 21.05 18.64
CA THR A 51 -4.67 19.86 18.16
C THR A 51 -4.12 19.46 16.81
N PRO A 52 -3.10 18.56 16.77
CA PRO A 52 -2.46 18.19 15.52
C PRO A 52 -3.29 17.14 14.75
N PHE A 53 -4.15 17.57 13.84
CA PHE A 53 -4.98 16.68 13.03
C PHE A 53 -4.16 15.67 12.20
N CYS A 54 -2.90 15.98 11.89
CA CYS A 54 -2.00 15.05 11.24
C CYS A 54 -1.79 13.73 12.00
N GLN A 55 -2.00 13.72 13.34
CA GLN A 55 -1.82 12.54 14.20
C GLN A 55 -3.12 11.78 14.52
N THR A 56 -4.31 12.32 14.20
CA THR A 56 -5.57 11.82 14.79
C THR A 56 -5.97 10.43 14.34
N GLY A 57 -5.65 10.03 13.11
CA GLY A 57 -5.93 8.69 12.59
C GLY A 57 -7.39 8.26 12.64
N GLN A 58 -8.31 9.20 12.39
CA GLN A 58 -9.75 8.94 12.41
C GLN A 58 -10.22 8.40 11.06
N GLN A 59 -11.20 7.51 11.10
CA GLN A 59 -11.91 7.05 9.92
C GLN A 59 -13.24 7.82 9.80
N TYR A 60 -13.47 8.44 8.66
CA TYR A 60 -14.73 9.09 8.33
C TYR A 60 -15.28 8.54 7.01
N GLY A 61 -16.26 7.67 7.07
CA GLY A 61 -16.70 6.91 5.91
C GLY A 61 -15.54 6.09 5.30
N ARG A 62 -15.16 6.41 4.07
CA ARG A 62 -14.01 5.79 3.39
C ARG A 62 -12.72 6.59 3.53
N GLU A 63 -12.80 7.80 4.05
CA GLU A 63 -11.65 8.70 4.19
C GLU A 63 -10.89 8.45 5.49
N THR A 64 -9.58 8.60 5.44
CA THR A 64 -8.70 8.56 6.60
C THR A 64 -8.19 9.97 6.89
N ILE A 65 -8.43 10.47 8.10
CA ILE A 65 -8.00 11.78 8.56
C ILE A 65 -6.79 11.61 9.48
N GLY A 66 -5.63 12.15 9.10
CA GLY A 66 -4.41 12.04 9.87
C GLY A 66 -3.77 10.65 9.83
N CYS A 67 -2.75 10.44 10.67
CA CYS A 67 -1.98 9.20 10.71
C CYS A 67 -2.64 8.16 11.62
N PRO A 68 -3.11 7.00 11.09
CA PRO A 68 -3.75 5.95 11.89
C PRO A 68 -2.90 5.39 13.03
N ILE A 69 -1.58 5.36 12.87
CA ILE A 69 -0.67 4.89 13.91
C ILE A 69 -0.30 5.97 14.94
N GLY A 70 -0.84 7.19 14.78
CA GLY A 70 -0.65 8.27 15.76
C GLY A 70 0.77 8.82 15.82
N ASN A 71 1.47 8.85 14.67
CA ASN A 71 2.85 9.37 14.59
C ASN A 71 2.99 10.73 15.26
N TYR A 72 4.03 10.92 16.08
CA TYR A 72 4.34 12.17 16.78
C TYR A 72 4.94 13.22 15.81
N ILE A 73 4.15 13.56 14.78
CA ILE A 73 4.61 14.36 13.64
C ILE A 73 5.15 15.73 14.02
N PRO A 74 4.50 16.54 14.86
CA PRO A 74 5.06 17.83 15.26
C PRO A 74 6.41 17.70 15.97
N GLU A 75 6.58 16.70 16.83
CA GLU A 75 7.78 16.50 17.62
C GLU A 75 8.99 16.15 16.76
N TRP A 76 8.87 15.14 15.88
CA TRP A 76 10.00 14.81 15.02
C TRP A 76 10.23 15.85 13.90
N ASN A 77 9.23 16.66 13.51
CA ASN A 77 9.44 17.81 12.64
C ASN A 77 10.31 18.88 13.31
N ASP A 78 10.09 19.12 14.60
CA ASP A 78 10.90 20.07 15.38
C ASP A 78 12.34 19.57 15.54
N LEU A 79 12.53 18.29 15.84
CA LEU A 79 13.85 17.68 15.92
C LEU A 79 14.62 17.78 14.59
N VAL A 80 13.93 17.51 13.48
CA VAL A 80 14.53 17.67 12.14
C VAL A 80 14.86 19.13 11.82
N TYR A 81 14.01 20.08 12.21
CA TYR A 81 14.32 21.50 12.09
C TYR A 81 15.64 21.86 12.80
N HIS A 82 15.87 21.30 13.98
CA HIS A 82 17.12 21.48 14.73
C HIS A 82 18.26 20.54 14.29
N GLN A 83 18.08 19.77 13.22
CA GLN A 83 19.02 18.81 12.65
C GLN A 83 19.38 17.64 13.58
N ASP A 84 18.57 17.37 14.60
CA ASP A 84 18.70 16.20 15.47
C ASP A 84 17.97 15.00 14.87
N PHE A 85 18.52 14.45 13.80
CA PHE A 85 17.94 13.31 13.06
C PHE A 85 17.94 12.03 13.88
N LYS A 86 18.88 11.85 14.82
CA LYS A 86 18.93 10.65 15.65
C LYS A 86 17.75 10.59 16.61
N THR A 87 17.51 11.66 17.36
CA THR A 87 16.36 11.74 18.26
C THR A 87 15.04 11.74 17.47
N ALA A 88 15.02 12.36 16.27
CA ALA A 88 13.86 12.29 15.38
C ALA A 88 13.55 10.84 14.94
N TYR A 89 14.57 10.03 14.63
CA TYR A 89 14.40 8.60 14.34
C TYR A 89 13.89 7.81 15.56
N GLU A 90 14.47 8.04 16.74
CA GLU A 90 14.01 7.41 17.97
C GLU A 90 12.53 7.73 18.22
N ARG A 91 12.14 9.00 18.09
CA ARG A 91 10.76 9.45 18.29
C ARG A 91 9.78 8.90 17.25
N LEU A 92 10.18 8.85 15.98
CA LEU A 92 9.40 8.24 14.90
C LEU A 92 9.18 6.74 15.14
N SER A 93 10.20 6.03 15.61
CA SER A 93 10.18 4.58 15.82
C SER A 93 9.29 4.13 16.99
N GLU A 94 8.89 5.02 17.90
CA GLU A 94 7.96 4.71 18.98
C GLU A 94 6.55 4.36 18.46
N THR A 95 6.13 4.99 17.39
CA THR A 95 4.79 4.83 16.82
C THR A 95 4.76 4.09 15.50
N ASN A 96 5.85 4.06 14.74
CA ASN A 96 5.95 3.46 13.44
C ASN A 96 7.02 2.38 13.36
N ASN A 97 6.62 1.15 13.09
CA ASN A 97 7.54 0.02 12.93
C ASN A 97 8.37 0.13 11.64
N PHE A 98 7.78 0.68 10.57
CA PHE A 98 8.35 0.65 9.23
C PHE A 98 8.32 2.01 8.51
N PRO A 99 9.05 3.02 9.03
CA PRO A 99 9.13 4.33 8.35
C PRO A 99 9.76 4.24 6.95
N ASP A 100 10.59 3.24 6.71
CA ASP A 100 11.18 2.94 5.41
C ASP A 100 10.12 2.57 4.35
N PHE A 101 9.00 1.96 4.74
CA PHE A 101 7.88 1.70 3.84
C PHE A 101 6.93 2.89 3.77
N THR A 102 6.50 3.41 4.91
CA THR A 102 5.50 4.49 4.95
C THR A 102 6.03 5.78 4.35
N GLY A 103 7.29 6.12 4.56
CA GLY A 103 7.94 7.29 3.95
C GLY A 103 8.05 7.21 2.41
N ARG A 104 7.83 6.02 1.82
CA ARG A 104 7.85 5.80 0.36
C ARG A 104 6.46 5.60 -0.24
N VAL A 105 5.65 4.71 0.33
CA VAL A 105 4.43 4.24 -0.33
C VAL A 105 3.13 4.66 0.36
N CYS A 106 3.18 5.27 1.55
CA CYS A 106 1.98 5.80 2.19
C CYS A 106 1.41 6.98 1.38
N PRO A 107 0.09 7.04 1.12
CA PRO A 107 -0.53 8.20 0.47
C PRO A 107 -0.57 9.46 1.36
N ALA A 108 -0.04 9.38 2.58
CA ALA A 108 0.13 10.46 3.53
C ALA A 108 -1.18 11.19 3.92
N PRO A 109 -2.18 10.50 4.50
CA PRO A 109 -3.39 11.17 4.98
C PRO A 109 -3.09 12.23 6.05
N CYS A 110 -1.95 12.14 6.71
CA CYS A 110 -1.42 13.16 7.61
C CYS A 110 -1.18 14.51 6.91
N GLU A 111 -0.68 14.50 5.67
CA GLU A 111 -0.51 15.74 4.88
C GLU A 111 -1.85 16.34 4.48
N SER A 112 -2.84 15.49 4.13
CA SER A 112 -4.19 15.94 3.82
C SER A 112 -4.86 16.60 5.02
N ALA A 113 -4.66 16.07 6.22
CA ALA A 113 -5.22 16.57 7.47
C ALA A 113 -4.39 17.68 8.13
N CYS A 114 -3.23 18.03 7.57
CA CYS A 114 -2.41 19.12 8.12
C CYS A 114 -3.18 20.44 8.15
N VAL A 115 -3.20 21.12 9.31
CA VAL A 115 -3.91 22.41 9.50
C VAL A 115 -3.45 23.47 8.49
N MET A 116 -2.19 23.40 8.07
CA MET A 116 -1.67 24.29 7.02
C MET A 116 -2.47 24.23 5.73
N LYS A 117 -3.09 23.09 5.43
CA LYS A 117 -3.82 22.86 4.17
C LYS A 117 -5.12 23.66 4.08
N ILE A 118 -5.56 24.30 5.16
CA ILE A 118 -6.75 25.18 5.15
C ILE A 118 -6.54 26.36 4.18
N ASN A 119 -5.33 26.93 4.15
CA ASN A 119 -5.04 28.13 3.36
C ASN A 119 -3.66 28.13 2.67
N ARG A 120 -2.86 27.08 2.85
CA ARG A 120 -1.54 26.90 2.25
C ARG A 120 -1.30 25.41 1.95
N GLU A 121 -0.14 25.10 1.37
CA GLU A 121 0.28 23.72 1.22
C GLU A 121 0.71 23.11 2.57
N SER A 122 0.36 21.83 2.77
CA SER A 122 0.72 21.05 3.95
C SER A 122 2.25 21.00 4.18
N ILE A 123 2.65 20.58 5.36
CA ILE A 123 4.04 20.17 5.61
C ILE A 123 4.36 18.94 4.74
N ALA A 124 5.60 18.82 4.26
CA ALA A 124 6.07 17.66 3.49
C ALA A 124 6.39 16.46 4.42
N ILE A 125 5.38 16.00 5.16
CA ILE A 125 5.50 15.05 6.29
C ILE A 125 6.14 13.74 5.82
N LYS A 126 5.63 13.15 4.73
CA LYS A 126 6.16 11.89 4.19
C LYS A 126 7.62 12.02 3.71
N GLY A 127 7.97 13.15 3.12
CA GLY A 127 9.34 13.44 2.69
C GLY A 127 10.32 13.54 3.86
N ILE A 128 9.91 14.20 4.95
CA ILE A 128 10.68 14.28 6.19
C ILE A 128 10.84 12.89 6.81
N GLU A 129 9.74 12.14 6.96
CA GLU A 129 9.75 10.76 7.49
C GLU A 129 10.75 9.87 6.73
N ARG A 130 10.72 9.90 5.39
CA ARG A 130 11.67 9.19 4.55
C ARG A 130 13.11 9.61 4.82
N THR A 131 13.36 10.91 4.97
CA THR A 131 14.71 11.42 5.21
C THR A 131 15.22 10.97 6.58
N ILE A 132 14.39 11.01 7.62
CA ILE A 132 14.75 10.52 8.97
C ILE A 132 15.20 9.05 8.90
N ILE A 133 14.42 8.18 8.28
CA ILE A 133 14.75 6.74 8.27
C ILE A 133 15.95 6.41 7.38
N ASP A 134 16.10 7.10 6.24
CA ASP A 134 17.24 6.87 5.36
C ASP A 134 18.55 7.34 6.02
N GLU A 135 18.53 8.48 6.73
CA GLU A 135 19.64 8.92 7.59
C GLU A 135 19.94 7.91 8.69
N ALA A 136 18.91 7.35 9.32
CA ALA A 136 19.09 6.36 10.39
C ALA A 136 19.78 5.09 9.88
N PHE A 137 19.44 4.60 8.70
CA PHE A 137 20.13 3.47 8.08
C PHE A 137 21.57 3.79 7.71
N GLU A 138 21.81 4.94 7.07
CA GLU A 138 23.15 5.35 6.65
C GLU A 138 24.12 5.57 7.81
N ASN A 139 23.61 6.03 8.94
CA ASN A 139 24.41 6.23 10.16
C ASN A 139 24.45 4.98 11.07
N GLY A 140 23.82 3.85 10.68
CA GLY A 140 23.82 2.61 11.45
C GLY A 140 23.05 2.69 12.77
N TRP A 141 22.06 3.60 12.88
CA TRP A 141 21.22 3.71 14.09
C TRP A 141 20.12 2.65 14.13
N VAL A 142 19.75 2.13 12.94
CA VAL A 142 18.76 1.06 12.84
C VAL A 142 19.44 -0.27 13.15
N ALA A 143 19.04 -0.90 14.24
CA ALA A 143 19.60 -2.18 14.69
C ALA A 143 18.49 -3.22 14.89
N PRO A 144 18.83 -4.53 14.87
CA PRO A 144 17.89 -5.58 15.24
C PRO A 144 17.33 -5.38 16.65
N LYS A 145 16.01 -5.42 16.77
CA LYS A 145 15.31 -5.24 18.05
C LYS A 145 15.22 -6.58 18.80
N VAL A 146 16.31 -6.98 19.45
CA VAL A 146 16.39 -8.25 20.19
C VAL A 146 15.70 -8.10 21.54
N PRO A 147 14.78 -9.01 21.94
CA PRO A 147 14.14 -8.97 23.24
C PRO A 147 15.13 -9.27 24.38
N SER A 148 14.92 -8.66 25.54
CA SER A 148 15.75 -8.88 26.72
C SER A 148 15.62 -10.29 27.30
N ARG A 149 14.49 -10.96 27.07
CA ARG A 149 14.20 -12.33 27.50
C ARG A 149 13.35 -13.04 26.46
N ARG A 150 13.64 -14.31 26.17
CA ARG A 150 12.78 -15.20 25.38
C ARG A 150 11.76 -15.90 26.25
N ARG A 151 10.55 -16.06 25.72
CA ARG A 151 9.47 -16.85 26.27
C ARG A 151 9.43 -18.22 25.56
N ASP A 152 8.72 -19.16 26.15
CA ASP A 152 8.57 -20.50 25.55
C ASP A 152 7.40 -20.57 24.56
N GLU A 153 6.43 -19.65 24.68
CA GLU A 153 5.24 -19.63 23.84
C GLU A 153 5.59 -19.26 22.40
N LYS A 154 4.97 -19.96 21.47
CA LYS A 154 5.18 -19.88 20.04
C LYS A 154 3.97 -19.25 19.33
N VAL A 155 4.23 -18.33 18.42
CA VAL A 155 3.18 -17.69 17.63
C VAL A 155 3.45 -17.88 16.15
N ALA A 156 2.48 -18.45 15.42
CA ALA A 156 2.51 -18.49 13.97
C ALA A 156 1.79 -17.27 13.36
N ILE A 157 2.37 -16.69 12.33
CA ILE A 157 1.76 -15.62 11.55
C ILE A 157 1.66 -16.08 10.09
N VAL A 158 0.47 -16.01 9.52
CA VAL A 158 0.22 -16.40 8.13
C VAL A 158 0.12 -15.15 7.27
N GLY A 159 1.14 -14.94 6.45
CA GLY A 159 1.32 -13.79 5.58
C GLY A 159 2.31 -12.76 6.13
N SER A 160 3.24 -12.37 5.27
CA SER A 160 4.37 -11.46 5.56
C SER A 160 4.15 -10.02 5.07
N GLY A 161 2.91 -9.62 4.80
CA GLY A 161 2.59 -8.22 4.49
C GLY A 161 2.79 -7.29 5.69
N PRO A 162 2.58 -5.97 5.55
CA PRO A 162 2.82 -4.99 6.63
C PRO A 162 2.17 -5.33 7.96
N ALA A 163 0.97 -5.92 7.97
CA ALA A 163 0.29 -6.33 9.20
C ALA A 163 1.00 -7.49 9.89
N GLY A 164 1.39 -8.53 9.12
CA GLY A 164 2.11 -9.68 9.66
C GLY A 164 3.52 -9.31 10.15
N LEU A 165 4.25 -8.51 9.37
CA LEU A 165 5.56 -8.01 9.79
C LEU A 165 5.47 -7.20 11.09
N THR A 166 4.45 -6.32 11.21
CA THR A 166 4.26 -5.53 12.43
C THR A 166 3.92 -6.41 13.62
N ALA A 167 2.99 -7.36 13.47
CA ALA A 167 2.63 -8.29 14.52
C ALA A 167 3.86 -9.11 14.97
N ALA A 168 4.68 -9.52 14.01
CA ALA A 168 5.92 -10.27 14.30
C ALA A 168 6.93 -9.43 15.07
N GLU A 169 7.20 -8.20 14.66
CA GLU A 169 8.16 -7.33 15.37
C GLU A 169 7.70 -7.05 16.79
N GLU A 170 6.43 -6.70 17.00
CA GLU A 170 5.87 -6.43 18.34
C GLU A 170 5.92 -7.66 19.25
N LEU A 171 5.50 -8.83 18.77
CA LEU A 171 5.52 -10.07 19.56
C LEU A 171 6.95 -10.56 19.83
N ASN A 172 7.85 -10.43 18.86
CA ASN A 172 9.26 -10.74 19.05
C ASN A 172 9.88 -9.87 20.15
N LEU A 173 9.57 -8.56 20.16
CA LEU A 173 10.02 -7.64 21.24
C LEU A 173 9.51 -8.04 22.61
N LEU A 174 8.30 -8.61 22.71
CA LEU A 174 7.74 -9.14 23.95
C LEU A 174 8.37 -10.50 24.37
N GLY A 175 9.24 -11.05 23.52
CA GLY A 175 10.00 -12.27 23.77
C GLY A 175 9.43 -13.55 23.19
N TYR A 176 8.25 -13.52 22.54
CA TYR A 176 7.64 -14.69 21.93
C TYR A 176 8.51 -15.27 20.80
N GLN A 177 8.40 -16.59 20.59
CA GLN A 177 9.01 -17.25 19.43
C GLN A 177 8.07 -17.10 18.24
N VAL A 178 8.44 -16.24 17.29
CA VAL A 178 7.56 -15.89 16.17
C VAL A 178 8.04 -16.54 14.89
N THR A 179 7.11 -17.24 14.20
CA THR A 179 7.33 -17.80 12.85
C THR A 179 6.33 -17.19 11.88
N ILE A 180 6.81 -16.62 10.78
CA ILE A 180 5.99 -16.14 9.67
C ILE A 180 6.00 -17.17 8.55
N TYR A 181 4.82 -17.58 8.10
CA TYR A 181 4.62 -18.40 6.90
C TYR A 181 4.21 -17.51 5.74
N GLU A 182 4.95 -17.58 4.65
CA GLU A 182 4.70 -16.81 3.43
C GLU A 182 4.65 -17.75 2.22
N ARG A 183 3.57 -17.67 1.42
CA ARG A 183 3.42 -18.49 0.23
C ARG A 183 4.37 -18.10 -0.92
N ALA A 184 4.74 -16.83 -0.98
CA ALA A 184 5.67 -16.34 -1.99
C ALA A 184 7.12 -16.72 -1.66
N ARG A 185 7.99 -16.62 -2.66
CA ARG A 185 9.41 -16.93 -2.53
C ARG A 185 10.15 -15.96 -1.61
N GLU A 186 9.74 -14.69 -1.58
CA GLU A 186 10.27 -13.68 -0.69
C GLU A 186 9.16 -13.08 0.18
N SER A 187 9.51 -12.73 1.42
CA SER A 187 8.60 -12.05 2.34
C SER A 187 8.40 -10.58 1.99
N GLY A 188 7.23 -10.03 2.37
CA GLY A 188 6.88 -8.62 2.19
C GLY A 188 5.47 -8.39 1.64
N GLY A 189 4.79 -9.43 1.16
CA GLY A 189 3.45 -9.32 0.58
C GLY A 189 3.41 -8.29 -0.55
N LEU A 190 2.46 -7.35 -0.52
CA LEU A 190 2.35 -6.31 -1.57
C LEU A 190 3.55 -5.35 -1.61
N LEU A 191 4.32 -5.20 -0.54
CA LEU A 191 5.57 -4.41 -0.56
C LEU A 191 6.59 -5.05 -1.50
N MET A 192 6.62 -6.38 -1.54
CA MET A 192 7.52 -7.13 -2.42
C MET A 192 6.92 -7.27 -3.84
N TYR A 193 5.70 -7.77 -3.98
CA TYR A 193 5.16 -8.22 -5.27
C TYR A 193 4.08 -7.29 -5.87
N GLY A 194 3.47 -6.40 -5.08
CA GLY A 194 2.38 -5.56 -5.57
C GLY A 194 2.81 -4.15 -6.00
N ILE A 195 3.83 -3.61 -5.36
CA ILE A 195 4.33 -2.26 -5.62
C ILE A 195 5.56 -2.35 -6.53
N PRO A 196 5.61 -1.65 -7.67
CA PRO A 196 6.76 -1.73 -8.57
C PRO A 196 8.06 -1.20 -7.95
N ASN A 197 9.21 -1.72 -8.43
CA ASN A 197 10.54 -1.34 -7.94
C ASN A 197 10.80 0.17 -8.00
N MET A 198 10.26 0.87 -9.02
CA MET A 198 10.44 2.31 -9.16
C MET A 198 9.75 3.13 -8.05
N LYS A 199 8.74 2.58 -7.36
CA LYS A 199 8.13 3.21 -6.16
C LYS A 199 8.75 2.71 -4.87
N LEU A 200 9.09 1.42 -4.79
CA LEU A 200 9.69 0.79 -3.62
C LEU A 200 10.75 -0.21 -4.05
N ASP A 201 12.01 0.17 -3.91
CA ASP A 201 13.15 -0.69 -4.14
C ASP A 201 13.07 -1.92 -3.22
N LYS A 202 13.23 -3.13 -3.78
CA LYS A 202 13.10 -4.38 -3.02
C LYS A 202 14.19 -4.59 -2.00
N ASP A 203 15.34 -3.97 -2.18
CA ASP A 203 16.41 -3.99 -1.18
C ASP A 203 16.00 -3.28 0.12
N VAL A 204 15.09 -2.29 0.06
CA VAL A 204 14.49 -1.67 1.26
C VAL A 204 13.65 -2.70 2.03
N VAL A 205 12.93 -3.57 1.33
CA VAL A 205 12.14 -4.64 1.97
C VAL A 205 13.07 -5.70 2.53
N ARG A 206 14.02 -6.18 1.73
CA ARG A 206 14.98 -7.23 2.14
C ARG A 206 15.81 -6.83 3.35
N ARG A 207 16.32 -5.58 3.38
CA ARG A 207 17.08 -5.11 4.56
C ARG A 207 16.25 -5.10 5.84
N ARG A 208 14.93 -4.81 5.75
CA ARG A 208 14.04 -4.84 6.91
C ARG A 208 13.77 -6.27 7.37
N ILE A 209 13.49 -7.20 6.44
CA ILE A 209 13.32 -8.62 6.75
C ILE A 209 14.57 -9.17 7.44
N LYS A 210 15.75 -8.88 6.91
CA LYS A 210 17.02 -9.30 7.51
C LYS A 210 17.20 -8.81 8.96
N LEU A 211 16.87 -7.56 9.26
CA LEU A 211 16.89 -7.04 10.63
C LEU A 211 15.94 -7.81 11.56
N MET A 212 14.77 -8.21 11.07
CA MET A 212 13.82 -9.01 11.83
C MET A 212 14.31 -10.44 12.06
N GLU A 213 14.97 -11.05 11.06
CA GLU A 213 15.63 -12.35 11.20
C GLU A 213 16.76 -12.28 12.23
N GLU A 214 17.62 -11.27 12.15
CA GLU A 214 18.68 -11.02 13.13
C GLU A 214 18.14 -10.75 14.54
N ALA A 215 16.93 -10.21 14.65
CA ALA A 215 16.22 -10.04 15.94
C ALA A 215 15.60 -11.35 16.46
N GLY A 216 15.55 -12.42 15.63
CA GLY A 216 15.08 -13.75 15.99
C GLY A 216 13.68 -14.11 15.53
N THR A 217 13.08 -13.38 14.57
CA THR A 217 11.89 -13.81 13.86
C THR A 217 12.26 -14.85 12.80
N THR A 218 11.52 -15.96 12.75
CA THR A 218 11.72 -17.01 11.73
C THR A 218 10.80 -16.75 10.54
N PHE A 219 11.34 -16.83 9.32
CA PHE A 219 10.56 -16.73 8.08
C PHE A 219 10.62 -18.08 7.34
N ILE A 220 9.44 -18.60 6.98
CA ILE A 220 9.27 -19.82 6.17
C ILE A 220 8.55 -19.41 4.89
N ASN A 221 9.34 -19.20 3.83
CA ASN A 221 8.87 -18.76 2.53
C ASN A 221 8.59 -19.94 1.60
N GLY A 222 7.72 -19.75 0.60
CA GLY A 222 7.32 -20.78 -0.36
C GLY A 222 6.39 -21.84 0.26
N VAL A 223 5.70 -21.51 1.35
CA VAL A 223 4.76 -22.41 2.04
C VAL A 223 3.38 -21.78 2.13
N GLU A 224 2.41 -22.34 1.43
CA GLU A 224 1.01 -21.93 1.47
C GLU A 224 0.26 -22.66 2.57
N VAL A 225 -0.12 -21.93 3.60
CA VAL A 225 -0.91 -22.47 4.71
C VAL A 225 -2.31 -22.84 4.22
N GLY A 226 -2.75 -24.05 4.56
CA GLY A 226 -3.98 -24.65 4.07
C GLY A 226 -3.83 -25.48 2.79
N VAL A 227 -2.61 -25.49 2.20
CA VAL A 227 -2.22 -26.34 1.06
C VAL A 227 -1.02 -27.20 1.45
N ASP A 228 0.13 -26.58 1.77
CA ASP A 228 1.38 -27.27 2.09
C ASP A 228 1.49 -27.66 3.57
N ILE A 229 0.88 -26.87 4.43
CA ILE A 229 0.79 -27.14 5.88
C ILE A 229 -0.66 -26.97 6.36
N ASP A 230 -1.15 -27.96 7.10
CA ASP A 230 -2.52 -27.98 7.55
C ASP A 230 -2.72 -27.27 8.90
N LYS A 231 -4.00 -27.01 9.21
CA LYS A 231 -4.43 -26.40 10.47
C LYS A 231 -3.98 -27.20 11.69
N ALA A 232 -4.11 -28.55 11.65
CA ALA A 232 -3.86 -29.40 12.81
C ALA A 232 -2.38 -29.33 13.23
N THR A 233 -1.48 -29.29 12.26
CA THR A 233 -0.06 -29.08 12.49
C THR A 233 0.21 -27.75 13.18
N LEU A 234 -0.33 -26.64 12.64
CA LEU A 234 -0.11 -25.31 13.24
C LEU A 234 -0.75 -25.19 14.63
N GLU A 235 -1.96 -25.75 14.85
CA GLU A 235 -2.61 -25.73 16.17
C GLU A 235 -1.89 -26.58 17.22
N SER A 236 -1.12 -27.60 16.80
CA SER A 236 -0.33 -28.44 17.71
C SER A 236 1.03 -27.83 18.07
N GLU A 237 1.63 -27.05 17.17
CA GLU A 237 2.97 -26.50 17.32
C GLU A 237 3.00 -25.09 17.90
N TYR A 238 1.90 -24.34 17.79
CA TYR A 238 1.81 -22.95 18.18
C TYR A 238 0.71 -22.68 19.22
N ASP A 239 0.97 -21.74 20.11
CA ASP A 239 0.05 -21.33 21.17
C ASP A 239 -0.98 -20.32 20.68
N ALA A 240 -0.64 -19.55 19.63
CA ALA A 240 -1.54 -18.65 18.92
C ALA A 240 -1.19 -18.58 17.43
N ILE A 241 -2.19 -18.29 16.59
CA ILE A 241 -2.05 -18.17 15.13
C ILE A 241 -2.68 -16.84 14.70
N ILE A 242 -1.98 -16.05 13.89
CA ILE A 242 -2.47 -14.76 13.37
C ILE A 242 -2.58 -14.84 11.85
N LEU A 243 -3.78 -14.59 11.33
CA LEU A 243 -4.04 -14.56 9.89
C LEU A 243 -3.89 -13.13 9.35
N CYS A 244 -2.82 -12.89 8.59
CA CYS A 244 -2.47 -11.62 7.95
C CYS A 244 -2.39 -11.77 6.43
N THR A 245 -3.28 -12.55 5.82
CA THR A 245 -3.27 -12.98 4.41
C THR A 245 -3.59 -11.86 3.42
N GLY A 246 -3.94 -10.67 3.90
CA GLY A 246 -4.31 -9.53 3.05
C GLY A 246 -5.65 -9.69 2.35
N ALA A 247 -5.96 -8.77 1.43
CA ALA A 247 -7.13 -8.81 0.55
C ALA A 247 -6.65 -9.00 -0.88
N GLN A 248 -6.38 -10.23 -1.28
CA GLN A 248 -5.75 -10.55 -2.56
C GLN A 248 -6.74 -11.04 -3.63
N LYS A 249 -7.99 -11.33 -3.26
CA LYS A 249 -9.02 -11.69 -4.24
C LYS A 249 -9.38 -10.46 -5.06
N GLY A 250 -8.88 -10.40 -6.29
CA GLY A 250 -9.17 -9.30 -7.23
C GLY A 250 -10.66 -9.24 -7.58
N ARG A 251 -11.18 -8.02 -7.72
CA ARG A 251 -12.53 -7.82 -8.23
C ARG A 251 -12.54 -8.07 -9.73
N ASP A 252 -13.43 -8.95 -10.19
CA ASP A 252 -13.58 -9.27 -11.60
C ASP A 252 -14.62 -8.37 -12.29
N LEU A 253 -14.59 -8.37 -13.62
CA LEU A 253 -15.53 -7.72 -14.50
C LEU A 253 -16.10 -8.76 -15.48
N PRO A 254 -17.07 -9.61 -15.05
CA PRO A 254 -17.53 -10.78 -15.79
C PRO A 254 -18.50 -10.40 -16.91
N LEU A 255 -18.02 -9.71 -17.92
CA LEU A 255 -18.74 -9.33 -19.13
C LEU A 255 -18.51 -10.36 -20.23
N GLU A 256 -19.31 -10.28 -21.30
CA GLU A 256 -19.11 -11.08 -22.52
C GLU A 256 -17.67 -10.96 -23.02
N GLY A 257 -17.05 -12.09 -23.36
CA GLY A 257 -15.65 -12.18 -23.80
C GLY A 257 -14.60 -12.17 -22.66
N ARG A 258 -14.99 -12.17 -21.37
CA ARG A 258 -14.05 -12.11 -20.22
C ARG A 258 -12.99 -13.21 -20.22
N MET A 259 -13.31 -14.38 -20.75
CA MET A 259 -12.39 -15.53 -20.78
C MET A 259 -11.38 -15.47 -21.95
N GLY A 260 -11.37 -14.36 -22.70
CA GLY A 260 -10.41 -14.14 -23.77
C GLY A 260 -8.98 -14.07 -23.26
N ASP A 261 -8.06 -14.65 -24.02
CA ASP A 261 -6.62 -14.54 -23.78
C ASP A 261 -6.16 -13.08 -23.94
N GLY A 262 -5.28 -12.62 -23.04
CA GLY A 262 -4.83 -11.23 -22.95
C GLY A 262 -5.66 -10.36 -21.99
N ILE A 263 -6.59 -10.95 -21.19
CA ILE A 263 -7.35 -10.23 -20.15
C ILE A 263 -6.94 -10.76 -18.78
N HIS A 264 -6.16 -9.98 -18.03
CA HIS A 264 -5.54 -10.39 -16.76
C HIS A 264 -5.87 -9.44 -15.62
N PHE A 265 -5.72 -9.91 -14.39
CA PHE A 265 -5.71 -9.00 -13.24
C PHE A 265 -4.40 -8.20 -13.21
N ALA A 266 -4.49 -6.94 -12.81
CA ALA A 266 -3.33 -6.06 -12.68
C ALA A 266 -2.26 -6.64 -11.73
N MET A 267 -2.68 -7.36 -10.69
CA MET A 267 -1.76 -7.95 -9.73
C MET A 267 -0.96 -9.11 -10.31
N ASP A 268 -1.54 -9.92 -11.19
CA ASP A 268 -0.82 -11.01 -11.85
C ASP A 268 0.32 -10.43 -12.70
N TYR A 269 0.00 -9.39 -13.50
CA TYR A 269 0.97 -8.67 -14.30
C TYR A 269 2.11 -8.04 -13.46
N LEU A 270 1.78 -7.29 -12.39
CA LEU A 270 2.78 -6.65 -11.55
C LEU A 270 3.64 -7.65 -10.76
N THR A 271 3.05 -8.78 -10.36
CA THR A 271 3.76 -9.85 -9.67
C THR A 271 4.76 -10.52 -10.59
N GLU A 272 4.38 -10.95 -11.81
CA GLU A 272 5.31 -11.54 -12.78
C GLU A 272 6.46 -10.58 -13.13
N GLN A 273 6.16 -9.31 -13.32
CA GLN A 273 7.19 -8.29 -13.59
C GLN A 273 8.19 -8.17 -12.43
N THR A 274 7.71 -8.22 -11.19
CA THR A 274 8.59 -8.19 -10.02
C THR A 274 9.42 -9.47 -9.91
N GLN A 275 8.82 -10.63 -10.14
CA GLN A 275 9.51 -11.92 -10.13
C GLN A 275 10.63 -11.98 -11.20
N LEU A 276 10.36 -11.46 -12.40
CA LEU A 276 11.38 -11.35 -13.45
C LEU A 276 12.54 -10.45 -13.00
N LEU A 277 12.23 -9.26 -12.47
CA LEU A 277 13.24 -8.30 -12.01
C LEU A 277 14.06 -8.81 -10.82
N ASN A 278 13.47 -9.66 -9.99
CA ASN A 278 14.15 -10.33 -8.87
C ASN A 278 14.97 -11.57 -9.31
N GLY A 279 14.84 -12.01 -10.58
CA GLY A 279 15.48 -13.25 -11.07
C GLY A 279 14.84 -14.53 -10.50
N GLU A 280 13.58 -14.48 -10.13
CA GLU A 280 12.82 -15.63 -9.64
C GLU A 280 12.28 -16.49 -10.78
N ILE A 281 12.00 -15.86 -11.92
CA ILE A 281 11.57 -16.46 -13.17
C ILE A 281 12.43 -15.93 -14.32
N ASP A 282 12.62 -16.72 -15.35
CA ASP A 282 13.43 -16.36 -16.52
C ASP A 282 12.61 -15.70 -17.63
N ASP A 283 11.30 -15.92 -17.66
CA ASP A 283 10.38 -15.40 -18.68
C ASP A 283 9.03 -15.05 -18.06
N ILE A 284 8.26 -14.17 -18.71
CA ILE A 284 6.93 -13.72 -18.31
C ILE A 284 5.88 -14.13 -19.31
N THR A 285 4.69 -14.45 -18.81
CA THR A 285 3.54 -14.80 -19.64
C THR A 285 2.70 -13.57 -19.98
N ILE A 286 2.66 -12.58 -19.08
CA ILE A 286 1.89 -11.35 -19.25
C ILE A 286 2.86 -10.20 -19.55
N THR A 287 2.96 -9.79 -20.82
CA THR A 287 3.83 -8.69 -21.25
C THR A 287 3.05 -7.60 -21.99
N ALA A 288 3.42 -6.35 -21.77
CA ALA A 288 2.92 -5.17 -22.47
C ALA A 288 3.79 -4.82 -23.71
N LYS A 289 4.91 -5.51 -23.90
CA LYS A 289 5.85 -5.20 -24.99
C LYS A 289 5.16 -5.25 -26.35
N ASP A 290 5.31 -4.17 -27.11
CA ASP A 290 4.75 -4.00 -28.46
C ASP A 290 3.22 -4.14 -28.55
N LYS A 291 2.48 -3.96 -27.42
CA LYS A 291 1.03 -4.10 -27.32
C LYS A 291 0.31 -2.77 -27.12
N ASN A 292 -0.94 -2.72 -27.57
CA ASN A 292 -1.92 -1.73 -27.16
C ASN A 292 -2.54 -2.18 -25.85
N VAL A 293 -2.34 -1.42 -24.79
CA VAL A 293 -2.73 -1.80 -23.43
C VAL A 293 -3.94 -0.98 -22.98
N ILE A 294 -4.95 -1.65 -22.44
CA ILE A 294 -6.05 -0.99 -21.74
C ILE A 294 -6.02 -1.40 -20.28
N ILE A 295 -6.05 -0.40 -19.39
CA ILE A 295 -6.10 -0.59 -17.94
C ILE A 295 -7.48 -0.13 -17.46
N ILE A 296 -8.25 -1.05 -16.88
CA ILE A 296 -9.58 -0.73 -16.36
C ILE A 296 -9.45 -0.44 -14.85
N GLY A 297 -9.62 0.84 -14.49
CA GLY A 297 -9.47 1.35 -13.12
C GLY A 297 -8.39 2.42 -13.01
N ALA A 298 -8.68 3.47 -12.25
CA ALA A 298 -7.85 4.70 -12.17
C ALA A 298 -7.22 4.91 -10.78
N GLY A 299 -7.06 3.84 -9.98
CA GLY A 299 -6.35 3.86 -8.69
C GLY A 299 -4.84 3.69 -8.85
N ASP A 300 -4.13 3.66 -7.71
CA ASP A 300 -2.66 3.53 -7.65
C ASP A 300 -2.14 2.28 -8.39
N THR A 301 -2.81 1.14 -8.24
CA THR A 301 -2.44 -0.09 -8.96
C THR A 301 -2.53 0.10 -10.48
N GLY A 302 -3.53 0.85 -10.97
CA GLY A 302 -3.64 1.16 -12.40
C GLY A 302 -2.51 2.07 -12.88
N ALA A 303 -2.13 3.08 -12.10
CA ALA A 303 -0.97 3.92 -12.39
C ALA A 303 0.34 3.10 -12.39
N ASP A 304 0.48 2.16 -11.48
CA ASP A 304 1.63 1.25 -11.44
C ASP A 304 1.71 0.35 -12.68
N CYS A 305 0.57 -0.11 -13.20
CA CYS A 305 0.50 -0.82 -14.48
C CYS A 305 0.90 0.08 -15.66
N VAL A 306 0.48 1.36 -15.69
CA VAL A 306 0.91 2.33 -16.72
C VAL A 306 2.42 2.46 -16.72
N ALA A 307 3.03 2.71 -15.57
CA ALA A 307 4.48 2.90 -15.46
C ALA A 307 5.28 1.64 -15.82
N THR A 308 4.77 0.46 -15.48
CA THR A 308 5.39 -0.82 -15.81
C THR A 308 5.32 -1.08 -17.33
N ALA A 309 4.15 -0.91 -17.94
CA ALA A 309 3.97 -1.09 -19.38
C ALA A 309 4.81 -0.10 -20.24
N LEU A 310 5.03 1.13 -19.74
CA LEU A 310 5.94 2.08 -20.38
C LEU A 310 7.38 1.56 -20.46
N ARG A 311 7.85 0.91 -19.41
CA ARG A 311 9.21 0.32 -19.32
C ARG A 311 9.36 -0.92 -20.19
N GLU A 312 8.28 -1.64 -20.45
CA GLU A 312 8.25 -2.74 -21.44
C GLU A 312 8.12 -2.26 -22.89
N ASN A 313 8.09 -0.94 -23.16
CA ASN A 313 7.91 -0.37 -24.49
C ASN A 313 6.60 -0.76 -25.19
N CYS A 314 5.48 -0.65 -24.48
CA CYS A 314 4.16 -0.78 -25.09
C CYS A 314 3.93 0.20 -26.26
N LYS A 315 3.04 -0.16 -27.20
CA LYS A 315 2.67 0.73 -28.31
C LYS A 315 1.81 1.90 -27.87
N SER A 316 0.84 1.64 -27.02
CA SER A 316 -0.06 2.64 -26.48
C SER A 316 -0.66 2.18 -25.16
N ILE A 317 -1.11 3.12 -24.32
CA ILE A 317 -1.87 2.83 -23.12
C ILE A 317 -3.11 3.73 -23.09
N VAL A 318 -4.23 3.16 -22.67
CA VAL A 318 -5.41 3.91 -22.25
C VAL A 318 -5.85 3.38 -20.89
N GLN A 319 -6.02 4.28 -19.92
CA GLN A 319 -6.52 3.93 -18.59
C GLN A 319 -7.95 4.42 -18.44
N PHE A 320 -8.88 3.53 -18.13
CA PHE A 320 -10.30 3.86 -17.98
C PHE A 320 -10.64 4.28 -16.56
N ASN A 321 -11.28 5.44 -16.46
CA ASN A 321 -11.89 5.93 -15.25
C ASN A 321 -13.40 6.05 -15.46
N LYS A 322 -14.20 5.37 -14.63
CA LYS A 322 -15.66 5.47 -14.70
C LYS A 322 -16.22 6.80 -14.21
N TYR A 323 -15.43 7.58 -13.47
CA TYR A 323 -15.83 8.89 -12.97
C TYR A 323 -15.39 10.00 -13.93
N THR A 324 -16.03 11.14 -13.82
CA THR A 324 -15.63 12.36 -14.55
C THR A 324 -14.26 12.84 -14.07
N LYS A 325 -13.56 13.60 -14.92
CA LYS A 325 -12.30 14.26 -14.55
C LYS A 325 -12.55 15.20 -13.36
N LEU A 326 -11.71 15.06 -12.34
CA LEU A 326 -11.78 15.93 -11.16
C LEU A 326 -11.37 17.38 -11.52
N PRO A 327 -11.83 18.38 -10.76
CA PRO A 327 -11.43 19.77 -10.95
C PRO A 327 -9.93 19.94 -10.66
N GLU A 328 -9.30 20.86 -11.36
CA GLU A 328 -7.85 21.15 -11.21
C GLU A 328 -7.55 21.96 -9.95
N ALA A 329 -8.54 22.68 -9.42
CA ALA A 329 -8.42 23.46 -8.19
C ALA A 329 -9.43 23.00 -7.14
N ILE A 330 -9.07 23.16 -5.86
CA ILE A 330 -9.97 22.87 -4.74
C ILE A 330 -11.15 23.83 -4.80
N THR A 331 -12.37 23.30 -4.87
CA THR A 331 -13.59 24.05 -4.69
C THR A 331 -14.20 23.64 -3.35
N PHE A 332 -14.17 24.53 -2.38
CA PHE A 332 -14.83 24.30 -1.09
C PHE A 332 -16.35 24.32 -1.28
N THR A 333 -17.01 23.28 -0.84
CA THR A 333 -18.47 23.19 -0.78
C THR A 333 -18.90 22.97 0.67
N GLU A 334 -20.16 23.22 0.99
CA GLU A 334 -20.69 22.98 2.34
C GLU A 334 -20.49 21.55 2.84
N ASN A 335 -20.42 20.58 1.93
CA ASN A 335 -20.27 19.14 2.22
C ASN A 335 -18.84 18.62 2.07
N ALA A 336 -17.88 19.47 1.69
CA ALA A 336 -16.50 19.06 1.42
C ALA A 336 -15.55 20.17 1.89
N SER A 337 -15.15 20.06 3.15
CA SER A 337 -14.25 20.99 3.82
C SER A 337 -13.14 20.25 4.56
N TRP A 338 -12.00 20.92 4.75
CA TRP A 338 -10.96 20.40 5.65
C TRP A 338 -11.58 19.98 7.00
N PRO A 339 -11.17 18.84 7.63
CA PRO A 339 -9.97 18.04 7.34
C PRO A 339 -10.15 16.92 6.31
N LEU A 340 -11.29 16.83 5.64
CA LEU A 340 -11.50 15.85 4.58
C LEU A 340 -10.62 16.19 3.37
N ALA A 341 -10.06 15.16 2.73
CA ALA A 341 -9.33 15.35 1.50
C ALA A 341 -10.27 15.76 0.39
N MET A 342 -10.07 16.97 -0.16
CA MET A 342 -10.79 17.38 -1.36
C MET A 342 -10.22 16.68 -2.58
N PRO A 343 -11.05 15.92 -3.32
CA PRO A 343 -10.59 15.28 -4.52
C PRO A 343 -10.30 16.33 -5.61
N VAL A 344 -9.03 16.46 -5.96
CA VAL A 344 -8.55 17.31 -7.06
C VAL A 344 -7.83 16.47 -8.07
N PHE A 345 -7.84 16.94 -9.31
CA PHE A 345 -7.06 16.32 -10.37
C PHE A 345 -5.57 16.34 -10.03
N LYS A 346 -4.93 15.18 -10.15
CA LYS A 346 -3.47 15.05 -10.02
C LYS A 346 -2.93 14.18 -11.14
N MET A 347 -1.83 14.61 -11.71
CA MET A 347 -0.99 13.76 -12.53
C MET A 347 -0.10 12.93 -11.61
N ASP A 348 -0.30 11.61 -11.59
CA ASP A 348 0.60 10.68 -10.92
C ASP A 348 1.89 10.54 -11.73
N TYR A 349 2.94 10.02 -11.11
CA TYR A 349 4.24 9.79 -11.74
C TYR A 349 4.14 9.06 -13.08
N ALA A 350 3.31 8.00 -13.14
CA ALA A 350 3.09 7.20 -14.33
C ALA A 350 2.43 7.98 -15.48
N HIS A 351 1.48 8.84 -15.12
CA HIS A 351 0.79 9.68 -16.11
C HIS A 351 1.71 10.77 -16.67
N GLN A 352 2.58 11.33 -15.84
CA GLN A 352 3.62 12.28 -16.28
C GLN A 352 4.62 11.61 -17.24
N GLU A 353 5.06 10.39 -16.90
CA GLU A 353 5.94 9.58 -17.75
C GLU A 353 5.29 9.25 -19.10
N TYR A 354 4.00 8.92 -19.10
CA TYR A 354 3.25 8.66 -20.33
C TYR A 354 3.11 9.93 -21.17
N GLU A 355 2.70 11.03 -20.56
CA GLU A 355 2.56 12.32 -21.26
C GLU A 355 3.88 12.77 -21.88
N ALA A 356 4.99 12.61 -21.17
CA ALA A 356 6.33 12.95 -21.70
C ALA A 356 6.70 12.09 -22.93
N LYS A 357 6.28 10.80 -22.97
CA LYS A 357 6.60 9.90 -24.08
C LYS A 357 5.64 10.07 -25.27
N PHE A 358 4.34 10.29 -25.01
CA PHE A 358 3.29 10.26 -26.03
C PHE A 358 2.57 11.60 -26.28
N GLY A 359 2.91 12.65 -25.53
CA GLY A 359 2.39 14.01 -25.70
C GLY A 359 0.92 14.20 -25.28
N LYS A 360 0.35 13.26 -24.51
CA LYS A 360 -1.05 13.31 -24.04
C LYS A 360 -1.22 12.50 -22.76
N GLU A 361 -2.26 12.82 -21.99
CA GLU A 361 -2.66 12.04 -20.82
C GLU A 361 -3.26 10.68 -21.22
N PRO A 362 -2.95 9.55 -20.51
CA PRO A 362 -3.48 8.22 -20.87
C PRO A 362 -4.91 7.97 -20.40
N ARG A 363 -5.47 8.77 -19.48
CA ARG A 363 -6.77 8.49 -18.86
C ARG A 363 -7.93 8.90 -19.74
N ALA A 364 -8.92 8.00 -19.88
CA ALA A 364 -10.22 8.26 -20.45
C ALA A 364 -11.27 8.29 -19.32
N TYR A 365 -12.00 9.37 -19.19
CA TYR A 365 -12.95 9.62 -18.10
C TYR A 365 -14.40 9.35 -18.52
N GLY A 366 -15.25 8.98 -17.53
CA GLY A 366 -16.65 8.70 -17.77
C GLY A 366 -16.84 7.52 -18.71
N VAL A 367 -16.07 6.42 -18.53
CA VAL A 367 -16.07 5.28 -19.44
C VAL A 367 -16.54 4.03 -18.72
N GLN A 368 -17.59 3.39 -19.25
CA GLN A 368 -18.09 2.08 -18.81
C GLN A 368 -17.77 1.02 -19.85
N THR A 369 -17.07 -0.02 -19.43
CA THR A 369 -16.85 -1.21 -20.26
C THR A 369 -18.15 -1.98 -20.38
N MET A 370 -18.53 -2.37 -21.63
CA MET A 370 -19.75 -3.08 -21.94
C MET A 370 -19.50 -4.55 -22.24
N ARG A 371 -18.47 -4.86 -23.02
CA ARG A 371 -18.05 -6.22 -23.39
C ARG A 371 -16.63 -6.22 -23.94
N TYR A 372 -16.00 -7.37 -23.89
CA TYR A 372 -14.73 -7.62 -24.56
C TYR A 372 -14.97 -8.14 -25.97
N ASP A 373 -14.11 -7.76 -26.90
CA ASP A 373 -14.12 -8.26 -28.27
C ASP A 373 -12.95 -9.23 -28.44
N VAL A 374 -13.29 -10.50 -28.70
CA VAL A 374 -12.33 -11.58 -28.88
C VAL A 374 -12.43 -12.17 -30.28
N ASP A 375 -11.32 -12.62 -30.84
CA ASP A 375 -11.31 -13.28 -32.14
C ASP A 375 -11.78 -14.74 -32.05
N ASP A 376 -11.89 -15.41 -33.21
CA ASP A 376 -12.32 -16.81 -33.31
C ASP A 376 -11.35 -17.80 -32.63
N LYS A 377 -10.15 -17.35 -32.25
CA LYS A 377 -9.15 -18.11 -31.52
C LYS A 377 -9.18 -17.82 -30.02
N GLY A 378 -10.02 -16.91 -29.59
CA GLY A 378 -10.17 -16.50 -28.19
C GLY A 378 -9.20 -15.39 -27.75
N HIS A 379 -8.44 -14.75 -28.64
CA HIS A 379 -7.54 -13.64 -28.24
C HIS A 379 -8.29 -12.33 -28.23
N ILE A 380 -7.95 -11.45 -27.26
CA ILE A 380 -8.50 -10.10 -27.19
C ILE A 380 -8.11 -9.26 -28.41
N ARG A 381 -9.06 -8.56 -29.02
CA ARG A 381 -8.83 -7.55 -30.05
C ARG A 381 -9.11 -6.14 -29.55
N GLY A 382 -9.91 -6.04 -28.49
CA GLY A 382 -10.31 -4.77 -27.91
C GLY A 382 -11.54 -4.90 -27.04
N LEU A 383 -12.15 -3.78 -26.72
CA LEU A 383 -13.38 -3.75 -25.94
C LEU A 383 -14.30 -2.62 -26.36
N TYR A 384 -15.59 -2.78 -26.08
CA TYR A 384 -16.61 -1.78 -26.33
C TYR A 384 -16.97 -1.06 -25.04
N THR A 385 -17.14 0.25 -25.13
CA THR A 385 -17.49 1.10 -24.01
C THR A 385 -18.63 2.02 -24.32
N GLN A 386 -19.31 2.49 -23.27
CA GLN A 386 -20.29 3.55 -23.33
C GLN A 386 -19.86 4.70 -22.41
N ILE A 387 -20.27 5.93 -22.76
CA ILE A 387 -19.94 7.11 -21.98
C ILE A 387 -20.85 7.17 -20.77
N LEU A 388 -20.27 7.54 -19.62
CA LEU A 388 -20.98 7.90 -18.40
C LEU A 388 -20.96 9.42 -18.21
N GLU A 389 -22.07 9.98 -17.75
CA GLU A 389 -22.14 11.38 -17.31
C GLU A 389 -22.63 11.49 -15.87
N GLN A 390 -22.35 12.61 -15.23
CA GLN A 390 -22.80 12.86 -13.85
C GLN A 390 -24.30 13.13 -13.86
N GLY A 391 -25.08 12.25 -13.22
CA GLY A 391 -26.49 12.43 -12.93
C GLY A 391 -26.73 12.88 -11.47
N GLU A 392 -27.98 13.08 -11.10
CA GLU A 392 -28.37 13.51 -9.75
C GLU A 392 -27.95 12.53 -8.65
N ASN A 393 -28.05 11.22 -8.93
CA ASN A 393 -27.75 10.14 -7.97
C ASN A 393 -26.46 9.36 -8.29
N GLY A 394 -25.53 9.95 -9.04
CA GLY A 394 -24.26 9.32 -9.45
C GLY A 394 -24.07 9.26 -10.94
N MET A 395 -23.16 8.41 -11.39
CA MET A 395 -22.85 8.24 -12.82
C MET A 395 -23.98 7.47 -13.51
N VAL A 396 -24.46 7.99 -14.63
CA VAL A 396 -25.49 7.39 -15.48
C VAL A 396 -24.94 7.17 -16.89
N MET A 397 -25.44 6.14 -17.58
CA MET A 397 -25.07 5.90 -18.99
C MET A 397 -25.70 6.98 -19.87
N LYS A 398 -24.86 7.59 -20.69
CA LYS A 398 -25.30 8.52 -21.72
C LYS A 398 -25.79 7.76 -22.92
N GLU A 399 -26.97 8.12 -23.45
CA GLU A 399 -27.47 7.56 -24.72
C GLU A 399 -26.50 7.87 -25.87
N GLY A 400 -26.15 6.85 -26.64
CA GLY A 400 -25.25 7.00 -27.76
C GLY A 400 -24.65 5.65 -28.21
N PRO A 401 -23.90 5.63 -29.32
CA PRO A 401 -23.26 4.43 -29.79
C PRO A 401 -22.13 3.98 -28.90
N GLU A 402 -21.92 2.66 -28.83
CA GLU A 402 -20.71 2.10 -28.20
C GLU A 402 -19.47 2.52 -28.99
N ARG A 403 -18.38 2.78 -28.24
CA ARG A 403 -17.07 3.06 -28.81
C ARG A 403 -16.17 1.84 -28.70
N PHE A 404 -15.58 1.43 -29.80
CA PHE A 404 -14.55 0.39 -29.82
C PHE A 404 -13.17 0.96 -29.49
N TRP A 405 -12.42 0.22 -28.66
CA TRP A 405 -11.05 0.50 -28.30
C TRP A 405 -10.19 -0.73 -28.61
N PRO A 406 -9.23 -0.65 -29.54
CA PRO A 406 -8.35 -1.77 -29.83
C PRO A 406 -7.41 -2.05 -28.65
N ALA A 407 -7.20 -3.33 -28.32
CA ALA A 407 -6.30 -3.77 -27.29
C ALA A 407 -5.74 -5.17 -27.58
N ASP A 408 -4.47 -5.33 -27.28
CA ASP A 408 -3.75 -6.61 -27.28
C ASP A 408 -3.52 -7.13 -25.85
N LEU A 409 -3.75 -6.27 -24.84
CA LEU A 409 -3.67 -6.58 -23.42
C LEU A 409 -4.66 -5.72 -22.63
N VAL A 410 -5.44 -6.35 -21.77
CA VAL A 410 -6.36 -5.68 -20.84
C VAL A 410 -6.00 -6.05 -19.41
N LEU A 411 -5.80 -5.04 -18.56
CA LEU A 411 -5.45 -5.21 -17.13
C LEU A 411 -6.59 -4.70 -16.24
N LEU A 412 -7.14 -5.59 -15.41
CA LEU A 412 -8.20 -5.26 -14.46
C LEU A 412 -7.60 -4.72 -13.16
N SER A 413 -7.80 -3.44 -12.89
CA SER A 413 -7.31 -2.71 -11.71
C SER A 413 -8.45 -2.06 -10.93
N ILE A 414 -9.56 -2.79 -10.73
CA ILE A 414 -10.81 -2.28 -10.15
C ILE A 414 -10.97 -2.58 -8.64
N GLY A 415 -9.86 -2.88 -7.98
CA GLY A 415 -9.79 -3.17 -6.54
C GLY A 415 -10.01 -4.63 -6.20
N PHE A 416 -10.23 -4.91 -4.91
CA PHE A 416 -10.31 -6.27 -4.36
C PHE A 416 -11.65 -6.50 -3.70
N GLU A 417 -12.02 -7.79 -3.55
CA GLU A 417 -13.23 -8.22 -2.85
C GLU A 417 -12.94 -8.54 -1.38
N GLY A 418 -11.72 -8.95 -1.06
CA GLY A 418 -11.29 -9.38 0.26
C GLY A 418 -10.20 -10.44 0.21
N THR A 419 -10.10 -11.28 1.26
CA THR A 419 -9.12 -12.35 1.31
C THR A 419 -9.53 -13.53 0.42
N GLU A 420 -8.54 -14.29 -0.04
CA GLU A 420 -8.77 -15.57 -0.71
C GLU A 420 -9.33 -16.60 0.27
N PRO A 421 -10.15 -17.57 -0.19
CA PRO A 421 -10.86 -18.50 0.70
C PRO A 421 -9.98 -19.61 1.26
N THR A 422 -8.78 -19.86 0.72
CA THR A 422 -7.92 -20.99 1.08
C THR A 422 -7.69 -21.10 2.59
N VAL A 423 -7.10 -20.06 3.18
CA VAL A 423 -6.76 -20.05 4.62
C VAL A 423 -8.02 -20.02 5.51
N PRO A 424 -9.01 -19.13 5.29
CA PRO A 424 -10.25 -19.16 6.08
C PRO A 424 -10.96 -20.50 6.04
N ASN A 425 -11.04 -21.17 4.89
CA ASN A 425 -11.65 -22.47 4.75
C ASN A 425 -10.86 -23.57 5.50
N ALA A 426 -9.53 -23.60 5.36
CA ALA A 426 -8.68 -24.55 6.05
C ALA A 426 -8.84 -24.48 7.59
N PHE A 427 -9.01 -23.29 8.13
CA PHE A 427 -9.21 -23.07 9.56
C PHE A 427 -10.66 -23.06 10.01
N ASN A 428 -11.64 -23.23 9.13
CA ASN A 428 -13.08 -23.06 9.40
C ASN A 428 -13.42 -21.70 10.03
N ILE A 429 -12.80 -20.64 9.53
CA ILE A 429 -13.00 -19.26 9.98
C ILE A 429 -14.18 -18.64 9.24
N LYS A 430 -15.07 -17.98 10.00
CA LYS A 430 -16.21 -17.24 9.43
C LYS A 430 -15.71 -16.05 8.62
N THR A 431 -16.30 -15.85 7.44
CA THR A 431 -16.06 -14.69 6.60
C THR A 431 -17.37 -13.95 6.31
N ASP A 432 -17.29 -12.63 6.19
CA ASP A 432 -18.36 -11.78 5.67
C ASP A 432 -17.82 -10.97 4.50
N ARG A 433 -18.48 -11.08 3.33
CA ARG A 433 -18.06 -10.41 2.08
C ARG A 433 -16.56 -10.60 1.80
N ASN A 434 -16.10 -11.85 1.87
CA ASN A 434 -14.69 -12.25 1.71
C ASN A 434 -13.71 -11.60 2.71
N ARG A 435 -14.16 -11.13 3.86
CA ARG A 435 -13.32 -10.66 4.96
C ARG A 435 -13.44 -11.59 6.15
N ILE A 436 -12.35 -11.85 6.83
CA ILE A 436 -12.34 -12.66 8.05
C ILE A 436 -13.11 -11.90 9.14
N VAL A 437 -14.08 -12.58 9.73
CA VAL A 437 -14.81 -12.04 10.89
C VAL A 437 -13.98 -12.26 12.14
N ALA A 438 -13.53 -11.16 12.73
CA ALA A 438 -12.82 -11.14 14.00
C ALA A 438 -13.28 -9.94 14.83
N ASP A 439 -13.21 -10.06 16.14
CA ASP A 439 -13.59 -8.99 17.07
C ASP A 439 -12.78 -7.72 16.86
N ASP A 440 -13.41 -6.56 17.00
CA ASP A 440 -12.79 -5.27 16.74
C ASP A 440 -11.80 -4.81 17.83
N THR A 441 -11.87 -5.42 19.01
CA THR A 441 -11.04 -5.04 20.17
C THR A 441 -9.93 -6.03 20.44
N ASN A 442 -10.22 -7.34 20.37
CA ASN A 442 -9.26 -8.41 20.66
C ASN A 442 -8.80 -9.18 19.42
N TYR A 443 -9.26 -8.83 18.22
CA TYR A 443 -8.86 -9.45 16.94
C TYR A 443 -9.11 -10.96 16.83
N GLN A 444 -9.82 -11.58 17.79
CA GLN A 444 -10.06 -13.00 17.87
C GLN A 444 -11.16 -13.41 16.88
N THR A 445 -10.97 -14.55 16.22
CA THR A 445 -11.95 -15.14 15.29
C THR A 445 -12.94 -16.04 16.04
N ASN A 446 -13.72 -16.81 15.30
CA ASN A 446 -14.55 -17.89 15.90
C ASN A 446 -13.73 -19.10 16.39
N ASN A 447 -12.42 -19.10 16.22
CA ASN A 447 -11.50 -20.08 16.80
C ASN A 447 -10.64 -19.37 17.87
N GLU A 448 -10.64 -19.89 19.08
CA GLU A 448 -10.01 -19.27 20.24
C GLU A 448 -8.50 -18.99 20.06
N LYS A 449 -7.78 -19.89 19.37
CA LYS A 449 -6.35 -19.76 19.10
C LYS A 449 -6.04 -18.88 17.89
N VAL A 450 -7.04 -18.49 17.09
CA VAL A 450 -6.84 -17.87 15.78
C VAL A 450 -7.32 -16.41 15.80
N PHE A 451 -6.42 -15.51 15.44
CA PHE A 451 -6.62 -14.07 15.33
C PHE A 451 -6.51 -13.64 13.88
N ALA A 452 -7.02 -12.46 13.54
CA ALA A 452 -6.87 -11.91 12.20
C ALA A 452 -6.61 -10.41 12.23
N ALA A 453 -5.75 -9.93 11.33
CA ALA A 453 -5.40 -8.51 11.23
C ALA A 453 -5.12 -8.06 9.79
N GLY A 454 -5.10 -6.75 9.60
CA GLY A 454 -4.83 -6.13 8.31
C GLY A 454 -6.00 -6.26 7.35
N ASP A 455 -5.69 -6.22 6.05
CA ASP A 455 -6.70 -6.22 4.99
C ASP A 455 -7.51 -7.52 4.92
N ALA A 456 -7.01 -8.62 5.46
CA ALA A 456 -7.76 -9.88 5.57
C ALA A 456 -9.05 -9.73 6.38
N ARG A 457 -9.01 -8.90 7.42
CA ARG A 457 -10.13 -8.59 8.31
C ARG A 457 -10.82 -7.27 7.92
N ARG A 458 -10.04 -6.23 7.71
CA ARG A 458 -10.53 -4.87 7.47
C ARG A 458 -11.04 -4.67 6.04
N GLY A 459 -10.56 -5.44 5.08
CA GLY A 459 -10.60 -5.15 3.66
C GLY A 459 -9.44 -4.24 3.24
N GLN A 460 -9.28 -4.04 1.95
CA GLN A 460 -8.19 -3.23 1.39
C GLN A 460 -8.12 -1.85 2.05
N SER A 461 -6.92 -1.48 2.50
CA SER A 461 -6.71 -0.24 3.25
C SER A 461 -5.29 0.31 3.04
N LEU A 462 -4.93 1.36 3.78
CA LEU A 462 -3.61 1.96 3.69
C LEU A 462 -2.57 1.12 4.48
N VAL A 463 -1.31 1.18 4.04
CA VAL A 463 -0.19 0.52 4.75
C VAL A 463 -0.14 0.87 6.24
N VAL A 464 -0.45 2.12 6.61
CA VAL A 464 -0.51 2.57 8.01
C VAL A 464 -1.66 1.94 8.80
N TRP A 465 -2.78 1.55 8.16
CA TRP A 465 -3.82 0.77 8.80
C TRP A 465 -3.37 -0.67 9.04
N ALA A 466 -2.65 -1.27 8.09
CA ALA A 466 -2.09 -2.60 8.27
C ALA A 466 -1.09 -2.64 9.44
N ILE A 467 -0.24 -1.63 9.58
CA ILE A 467 0.67 -1.47 10.73
C ILE A 467 -0.14 -1.33 12.03
N LYS A 468 -1.16 -0.47 12.07
CA LYS A 468 -2.02 -0.31 13.26
C LYS A 468 -2.67 -1.62 13.68
N GLU A 469 -3.22 -2.37 12.72
CA GLU A 469 -3.84 -3.67 12.97
C GLU A 469 -2.82 -4.70 13.47
N GLY A 470 -1.59 -4.70 12.91
CA GLY A 470 -0.50 -5.56 13.37
C GLY A 470 -0.10 -5.30 14.82
N ARG A 471 0.00 -4.02 15.22
CA ARG A 471 0.24 -3.64 16.64
C ARG A 471 -0.94 -4.04 17.54
N GLY A 472 -2.16 -3.84 17.06
CA GLY A 472 -3.37 -4.19 17.79
C GLY A 472 -3.49 -5.68 18.06
N VAL A 473 -3.30 -6.51 17.03
CA VAL A 473 -3.38 -7.97 17.19
C VAL A 473 -2.23 -8.53 18.02
N ALA A 474 -1.03 -7.97 17.94
CA ALA A 474 0.08 -8.37 18.79
C ALA A 474 -0.24 -8.17 20.27
N LYS A 475 -0.78 -6.99 20.62
CA LYS A 475 -1.25 -6.70 21.99
C LYS A 475 -2.36 -7.68 22.44
N ALA A 476 -3.30 -7.99 21.57
CA ALA A 476 -4.40 -8.92 21.88
C ALA A 476 -3.88 -10.34 22.12
N VAL A 477 -2.94 -10.81 21.30
CA VAL A 477 -2.30 -12.13 21.48
C VAL A 477 -1.46 -12.19 22.77
N ASP A 478 -0.73 -11.13 23.10
CA ASP A 478 0.01 -11.05 24.39
C ASP A 478 -0.95 -11.18 25.58
N GLN A 479 -2.08 -10.48 25.58
CA GLN A 479 -3.11 -10.59 26.62
C GLN A 479 -3.71 -11.99 26.71
N TYR A 480 -4.00 -12.61 25.56
CA TYR A 480 -4.53 -13.97 25.48
C TYR A 480 -3.54 -14.99 26.07
N LEU A 481 -2.28 -14.96 25.66
CA LEU A 481 -1.27 -15.88 26.15
C LEU A 481 -0.96 -15.66 27.63
N ALA A 482 -0.87 -14.42 28.09
CA ALA A 482 -0.68 -14.09 29.49
C ALA A 482 -1.83 -14.65 30.38
N SER A 483 -3.06 -14.65 29.90
CA SER A 483 -4.21 -15.20 30.64
C SER A 483 -4.14 -16.70 30.83
N LYS A 484 -3.44 -17.45 29.97
CA LYS A 484 -3.26 -18.90 30.06
C LYS A 484 -2.18 -19.33 31.06
N VAL A 485 -1.22 -18.46 31.32
CA VAL A 485 -0.14 -18.74 32.28
C VAL A 485 -0.64 -18.62 33.73
N CYS A 486 -1.76 -17.93 33.95
CA CYS A 486 -2.33 -17.71 35.29
C CYS A 486 -3.31 -18.82 35.72
N VAL A 487 -3.53 -19.87 34.94
CA VAL A 487 -4.37 -21.04 35.21
C VAL A 487 -3.49 -22.27 35.42
#